data_afcd7429f2bfafe71ea93a054828449d
#
_entry.id   afcd7429f2bfafe71ea93a054828449d
#
_cell.length_a   1.000
_cell.length_b   1.000
_cell.length_c   1.000
_cell.angle_alpha   90.00
_cell.angle_beta   90.00
_cell.angle_gamma   90.00
#
_symmetry.space_group_name_H-M   'P 1'
#
loop_
_entity.id
_entity.type
_entity.pdbx_description
1 polymer ?
#
loop_
_entity_poly.entity_id
_entity_poly.type
_entity_poly.pdbx_seq_one_letter_code
_entity_poly.pdbx_strand_id
1 'polypeptide(L)'
;MSKRLVILKEINYNIDKINETYECKIKRMERRKMTANVIRLENHIMSNNSATNSILSLVNEFADEAGANSQSTKSAYLNDLKQFLSKTYGTENVKVNLVVRTMNRKQLIQYRSVLIKSELKPSTINRKMSAIIEFAKFLYNSGYEIDLVGINNITKLKTSKNSYEVLSYEEALEFINWFKENEKEKAIDKYYYTALAFDTGIRAEALNNITPQSFIWKKGEVILKGIDKGKKQFIKSLSLEFASAMFDELQLDKNSNEPIFNFSSELRYKMMKRAKKALGYENRNITFHSFKKGAVNYAYEATKDIQIAKQVGNHANINTTQIYLEDNKQAFQGAISNKQKIDTADIRFSEYSKTELIEVLSNLPEAMQFMLKKELALLTKIK
;
A
#
# COMPACT_ATOMS: atom_id res chain seq x y z
N MET A 1 13.16 15.45 66.14
CA MET A 1 11.96 15.34 65.26
C MET A 1 11.85 13.94 64.72
N SER A 2 10.69 13.29 64.95
CA SER A 2 10.48 11.89 64.60
C SER A 2 10.47 11.68 63.08
N LYS A 3 11.11 10.61 62.57
CA LYS A 3 11.09 10.19 61.15
C LYS A 3 9.68 10.14 60.55
N ARG A 4 8.68 9.89 61.41
CA ARG A 4 7.24 9.86 61.04
C ARG A 4 6.72 11.25 60.55
N LEU A 5 7.26 12.36 61.16
CA LEU A 5 6.81 13.70 60.79
C LEU A 5 7.37 14.16 59.44
N VAL A 6 8.53 13.68 59.05
CA VAL A 6 9.20 13.97 57.75
C VAL A 6 8.41 13.23 56.63
N ILE A 7 8.09 11.98 56.84
CA ILE A 7 7.33 11.18 55.87
C ILE A 7 5.91 11.74 55.63
N LEU A 8 5.25 12.23 56.67
CA LEU A 8 3.92 12.86 56.53
C LEU A 8 3.99 14.19 55.77
N LYS A 9 5.06 14.96 55.94
CA LYS A 9 5.28 16.20 55.13
C LYS A 9 5.57 15.91 53.66
N GLU A 10 6.33 14.86 53.33
CA GLU A 10 6.56 14.44 51.96
C GLU A 10 5.31 13.89 51.29
N ILE A 11 4.49 13.14 52.01
CA ILE A 11 3.21 12.62 51.48
C ILE A 11 2.26 13.78 51.18
N ASN A 12 2.10 14.74 52.13
CA ASN A 12 1.25 15.90 51.90
C ASN A 12 1.75 16.76 50.72
N TYR A 13 3.05 17.02 50.60
CA TYR A 13 3.64 17.73 49.47
C TYR A 13 3.35 17.04 48.11
N ASN A 14 3.44 15.73 48.07
CA ASN A 14 3.14 14.96 46.85
C ASN A 14 1.65 14.96 46.52
N ILE A 15 0.76 14.93 47.55
CA ILE A 15 -0.69 15.06 47.34
C ILE A 15 -1.06 16.43 46.80
N ASP A 16 -0.48 17.51 47.30
CA ASP A 16 -0.70 18.88 46.84
C ASP A 16 -0.25 19.04 45.39
N LYS A 17 0.90 18.52 45.02
CA LYS A 17 1.43 18.54 43.66
C LYS A 17 0.60 17.74 42.67
N ILE A 18 0.00 16.62 43.11
CA ILE A 18 -0.95 15.82 42.35
C ILE A 18 -2.24 16.62 42.13
N ASN A 19 -2.79 17.24 43.19
CA ASN A 19 -4.00 18.02 43.12
C ASN A 19 -3.84 19.26 42.20
N GLU A 20 -2.73 20.00 42.26
CA GLU A 20 -2.41 21.10 41.34
C GLU A 20 -2.36 20.62 39.88
N THR A 21 -1.79 19.45 39.62
CA THR A 21 -1.73 18.88 38.29
C THR A 21 -3.10 18.47 37.75
N TYR A 22 -3.98 17.94 38.62
CA TYR A 22 -5.37 17.60 38.28
C TYR A 22 -6.21 18.84 38.04
N GLU A 23 -6.13 19.89 38.89
CA GLU A 23 -6.81 21.14 38.66
C GLU A 23 -6.39 21.84 37.36
N CYS A 24 -5.11 21.84 37.04
CA CYS A 24 -4.59 22.38 35.79
C CYS A 24 -5.14 21.62 34.56
N LYS A 25 -5.24 20.28 34.64
CA LYS A 25 -5.85 19.46 33.59
C LYS A 25 -7.35 19.74 33.45
N ILE A 26 -8.08 19.87 34.56
CA ILE A 26 -9.51 20.17 34.54
C ILE A 26 -9.75 21.56 33.92
N LYS A 27 -9.05 22.61 34.35
CA LYS A 27 -9.12 23.96 33.78
C LYS A 27 -8.78 23.99 32.28
N ARG A 28 -7.83 23.14 31.84
CA ARG A 28 -7.46 23.01 30.42
C ARG A 28 -8.55 22.30 29.60
N MET A 29 -9.23 21.31 30.18
CA MET A 29 -10.38 20.63 29.57
C MET A 29 -11.60 21.55 29.48
N GLU A 30 -11.88 22.33 30.52
CA GLU A 30 -12.98 23.31 30.52
C GLU A 30 -12.74 24.44 29.52
N ARG A 31 -11.52 24.98 29.41
CA ARG A 31 -11.17 25.96 28.35
C ARG A 31 -11.36 25.37 26.96
N ARG A 32 -10.95 24.11 26.74
CA ARG A 32 -11.19 23.41 25.46
C ARG A 32 -12.66 23.23 25.15
N LYS A 33 -13.49 22.89 26.17
CA LYS A 33 -14.96 22.82 26.03
C LYS A 33 -15.59 24.18 25.77
N MET A 34 -15.14 25.23 26.45
CA MET A 34 -15.61 26.60 26.18
C MET A 34 -15.23 27.06 24.78
N THR A 35 -13.98 26.87 24.34
CA THR A 35 -13.56 27.21 22.99
C THR A 35 -14.35 26.43 21.92
N ALA A 36 -14.59 25.13 22.15
CA ALA A 36 -15.42 24.32 21.27
C ALA A 36 -16.88 24.79 21.24
N ASN A 37 -17.43 25.25 22.36
CA ASN A 37 -18.80 25.78 22.43
C ASN A 37 -18.92 27.17 21.77
N VAL A 38 -17.89 28.02 21.89
CA VAL A 38 -17.87 29.33 21.19
C VAL A 38 -17.76 29.10 19.68
N ILE A 39 -16.90 28.24 19.23
CA ILE A 39 -16.80 27.84 17.82
C ILE A 39 -18.11 27.20 17.33
N ARG A 40 -18.80 26.40 18.15
CA ARG A 40 -20.13 25.87 17.83
C ARG A 40 -21.19 26.97 17.71
N LEU A 41 -21.18 27.97 18.56
CA LEU A 41 -22.12 29.13 18.51
C LEU A 41 -21.82 30.00 17.29
N GLU A 42 -20.58 30.31 16.99
CA GLU A 42 -20.20 31.04 15.78
C GLU A 42 -20.58 30.28 14.51
N ASN A 43 -20.35 28.95 14.48
CA ASN A 43 -20.76 28.11 13.37
C ASN A 43 -22.29 27.94 13.29
N HIS A 44 -23.02 28.00 14.40
CA HIS A 44 -24.49 28.01 14.39
C HIS A 44 -25.06 29.31 13.82
N ILE A 45 -24.41 30.43 14.07
CA ILE A 45 -24.75 31.76 13.46
C ILE A 45 -24.40 31.74 11.96
N MET A 46 -23.26 31.16 11.59
CA MET A 46 -22.87 30.94 10.18
C MET A 46 -23.81 29.95 9.48
N SER A 47 -24.27 28.86 10.16
CA SER A 47 -25.19 27.88 9.59
C SER A 47 -26.56 28.42 9.25
N ASN A 48 -27.04 29.43 9.97
CA ASN A 48 -28.31 30.12 9.64
C ASN A 48 -28.21 30.95 8.35
N ASN A 49 -27.00 31.45 8.01
CA ASN A 49 -26.74 32.11 6.73
C ASN A 49 -26.47 31.14 5.59
N SER A 50 -26.04 29.90 5.89
CA SER A 50 -25.79 28.84 4.89
C SER A 50 -27.00 27.94 4.60
N ALA A 51 -28.15 28.21 5.25
CA ALA A 51 -29.41 27.45 5.07
C ALA A 51 -29.90 27.40 3.61
N THR A 52 -29.40 28.28 2.75
CA THR A 52 -29.72 28.37 1.32
C THR A 52 -28.63 27.78 0.41
N ASN A 53 -27.43 27.47 0.94
CA ASN A 53 -26.31 27.06 0.14
C ASN A 53 -26.37 25.57 -0.21
N SER A 54 -25.87 25.24 -1.41
CA SER A 54 -25.74 23.88 -1.88
C SER A 54 -24.67 23.11 -1.09
N ILE A 55 -24.93 21.85 -0.77
CA ILE A 55 -23.97 20.91 -0.14
C ILE A 55 -22.70 20.70 -1.00
N LEU A 56 -22.76 21.01 -2.30
CA LEU A 56 -21.65 20.78 -3.23
C LEU A 56 -20.41 21.60 -2.87
N SER A 57 -20.56 22.78 -2.28
CA SER A 57 -19.42 23.57 -1.79
C SER A 57 -18.64 22.80 -0.71
N LEU A 58 -19.36 22.26 0.29
CA LEU A 58 -18.77 21.45 1.36
C LEU A 58 -18.21 20.11 0.86
N VAL A 59 -18.84 19.51 -0.15
CA VAL A 59 -18.32 18.29 -0.80
C VAL A 59 -17.00 18.58 -1.51
N ASN A 60 -16.87 19.72 -2.19
CA ASN A 60 -15.62 20.10 -2.83
C ASN A 60 -14.52 20.41 -1.80
N GLU A 61 -14.84 21.15 -0.75
CA GLU A 61 -13.92 21.45 0.35
C GLU A 61 -13.40 20.18 1.02
N PHE A 62 -14.29 19.26 1.38
CA PHE A 62 -13.92 17.96 1.90
C PHE A 62 -13.05 17.16 0.92
N ALA A 63 -13.40 17.15 -0.37
CA ALA A 63 -12.64 16.44 -1.37
C ALA A 63 -11.23 17.01 -1.54
N ASP A 64 -11.07 18.33 -1.41
CA ASP A 64 -9.77 19.03 -1.41
C ASP A 64 -8.94 18.66 -0.18
N GLU A 65 -9.54 18.68 1.01
CA GLU A 65 -8.88 18.27 2.25
C GLU A 65 -8.43 16.78 2.20
N ALA A 66 -9.37 15.88 1.91
CA ALA A 66 -9.11 14.43 1.85
C ALA A 66 -8.14 14.06 0.72
N GLY A 67 -8.13 14.84 -0.35
CA GLY A 67 -7.30 14.64 -1.53
C GLY A 67 -5.97 15.39 -1.52
N ALA A 68 -5.66 16.15 -0.47
CA ALA A 68 -4.46 17.00 -0.40
C ALA A 68 -3.13 16.27 -0.74
N ASN A 69 -3.08 14.98 -0.46
CA ASN A 69 -1.91 14.13 -0.79
C ASN A 69 -2.15 13.18 -1.98
N SER A 70 -3.33 13.21 -2.63
CA SER A 70 -3.67 12.25 -3.69
C SER A 70 -4.84 12.71 -4.54
N GLN A 71 -4.55 13.17 -5.75
CA GLN A 71 -5.58 13.59 -6.72
C GLN A 71 -6.59 12.46 -7.04
N SER A 72 -6.13 11.20 -7.05
CA SER A 72 -7.03 10.06 -7.27
C SER A 72 -8.01 9.87 -6.10
N THR A 73 -7.60 10.16 -4.88
CA THR A 73 -8.48 10.13 -3.70
C THR A 73 -9.51 11.25 -3.77
N LYS A 74 -9.08 12.48 -4.13
CA LYS A 74 -9.97 13.62 -4.36
C LYS A 74 -11.07 13.25 -5.35
N SER A 75 -10.68 12.81 -6.54
CA SER A 75 -11.63 12.47 -7.62
C SER A 75 -12.56 11.32 -7.22
N ALA A 76 -12.04 10.29 -6.53
CA ALA A 76 -12.85 9.16 -6.07
C ALA A 76 -13.91 9.58 -5.04
N TYR A 77 -13.52 10.37 -4.03
CA TYR A 77 -14.43 10.84 -2.98
C TYR A 77 -15.48 11.79 -3.54
N LEU A 78 -15.06 12.71 -4.41
CA LEU A 78 -15.99 13.63 -5.08
C LEU A 78 -17.07 12.87 -5.87
N ASN A 79 -16.65 11.89 -6.68
CA ASN A 79 -17.58 11.07 -7.46
C ASN A 79 -18.49 10.20 -6.59
N ASP A 80 -17.97 9.64 -5.50
CA ASP A 80 -18.77 8.82 -4.57
C ASP A 80 -19.82 9.64 -3.83
N LEU A 81 -19.48 10.87 -3.40
CA LEU A 81 -20.41 11.77 -2.73
C LEU A 81 -21.46 12.32 -3.70
N LYS A 82 -21.09 12.72 -4.91
CA LYS A 82 -22.06 13.13 -5.94
C LYS A 82 -23.05 12.00 -6.24
N GLN A 83 -22.56 10.77 -6.38
CA GLN A 83 -23.43 9.61 -6.58
C GLN A 83 -24.35 9.37 -5.38
N PHE A 84 -23.84 9.52 -4.14
CA PHE A 84 -24.64 9.43 -2.93
C PHE A 84 -25.80 10.46 -2.94
N LEU A 85 -25.48 11.72 -3.20
CA LEU A 85 -26.45 12.81 -3.25
C LEU A 85 -27.52 12.55 -4.32
N SER A 86 -27.08 12.25 -5.54
CA SER A 86 -27.98 11.96 -6.66
C SER A 86 -28.91 10.77 -6.38
N LYS A 87 -28.38 9.64 -5.87
CA LYS A 87 -29.20 8.46 -5.58
C LYS A 87 -30.10 8.61 -4.36
N THR A 88 -29.73 9.45 -3.40
CA THR A 88 -30.48 9.63 -2.14
C THR A 88 -31.52 10.72 -2.23
N TYR A 89 -31.21 11.80 -2.94
CA TYR A 89 -32.04 13.01 -3.01
C TYR A 89 -32.55 13.35 -4.42
N GLY A 90 -32.19 12.55 -5.43
CA GLY A 90 -32.57 12.78 -6.83
C GLY A 90 -31.75 13.87 -7.53
N THR A 91 -30.87 14.57 -6.82
CA THR A 91 -30.03 15.66 -7.36
C THR A 91 -28.73 15.74 -6.59
N GLU A 92 -27.68 16.27 -7.20
CA GLU A 92 -26.43 16.59 -6.52
C GLU A 92 -26.54 17.96 -5.80
N ASN A 93 -27.39 18.85 -6.31
CA ASN A 93 -27.57 20.20 -5.76
C ASN A 93 -28.61 20.22 -4.63
N VAL A 94 -28.21 19.69 -3.48
CA VAL A 94 -29.06 19.55 -2.29
C VAL A 94 -28.74 20.68 -1.28
N LYS A 95 -29.76 21.16 -0.57
CA LYS A 95 -29.55 22.14 0.51
C LYS A 95 -28.81 21.49 1.68
N VAL A 96 -27.86 22.21 2.26
CA VAL A 96 -27.04 21.72 3.40
C VAL A 96 -27.92 21.20 4.54
N ASN A 97 -28.94 22.01 4.97
CA ASN A 97 -29.80 21.62 6.07
C ASN A 97 -30.56 20.32 5.84
N LEU A 98 -30.94 19.98 4.60
CA LEU A 98 -31.61 18.75 4.30
C LEU A 98 -30.66 17.57 4.49
N VAL A 99 -29.44 17.69 3.98
CA VAL A 99 -28.42 16.63 4.15
C VAL A 99 -28.10 16.42 5.63
N VAL A 100 -27.83 17.49 6.37
CA VAL A 100 -27.50 17.44 7.80
C VAL A 100 -28.60 16.76 8.63
N ARG A 101 -29.87 17.11 8.41
CA ARG A 101 -31.01 16.54 9.15
C ARG A 101 -31.27 15.07 8.83
N THR A 102 -30.98 14.63 7.61
CA THR A 102 -31.31 13.29 7.14
C THR A 102 -30.15 12.32 7.16
N MET A 103 -28.91 12.83 7.20
CA MET A 103 -27.69 11.99 7.22
C MET A 103 -27.54 11.30 8.59
N ASN A 104 -28.04 10.08 8.65
CA ASN A 104 -27.97 9.23 9.83
C ASN A 104 -27.72 7.77 9.44
N ARG A 105 -27.55 6.91 10.44
CA ARG A 105 -27.28 5.47 10.21
C ARG A 105 -28.34 4.82 9.31
N LYS A 106 -29.63 5.13 9.50
CA LYS A 106 -30.72 4.54 8.72
C LYS A 106 -30.60 4.86 7.23
N GLN A 107 -30.37 6.15 6.91
CA GLN A 107 -30.23 6.59 5.52
C GLN A 107 -28.99 5.94 4.85
N LEU A 108 -27.85 5.86 5.54
CA LEU A 108 -26.65 5.23 5.00
C LEU A 108 -26.85 3.73 4.77
N ILE A 109 -27.57 3.02 5.63
CA ILE A 109 -27.92 1.61 5.41
C ILE A 109 -28.85 1.44 4.21
N GLN A 110 -29.81 2.35 4.03
CA GLN A 110 -30.68 2.35 2.84
C GLN A 110 -29.86 2.55 1.56
N TYR A 111 -28.96 3.54 1.55
CA TYR A 111 -28.06 3.74 0.41
C TYR A 111 -27.17 2.52 0.14
N ARG A 112 -26.60 1.90 1.18
CA ARG A 112 -25.85 0.65 1.04
C ARG A 112 -26.68 -0.45 0.40
N SER A 113 -27.95 -0.57 0.76
CA SER A 113 -28.87 -1.55 0.18
C SER A 113 -29.12 -1.30 -1.32
N VAL A 114 -29.20 -0.02 -1.73
CA VAL A 114 -29.25 0.36 -3.15
C VAL A 114 -27.98 -0.07 -3.89
N LEU A 115 -26.81 0.13 -3.28
CA LEU A 115 -25.54 -0.29 -3.89
C LEU A 115 -25.43 -1.81 -4.01
N ILE A 116 -25.94 -2.57 -3.04
CA ILE A 116 -25.98 -4.04 -3.08
C ILE A 116 -26.87 -4.50 -4.23
N LYS A 117 -28.06 -3.91 -4.38
CA LYS A 117 -28.99 -4.21 -5.50
C LYS A 117 -28.41 -3.85 -6.87
N SER A 118 -27.42 -2.96 -6.92
CA SER A 118 -26.69 -2.61 -8.16
C SER A 118 -25.55 -3.59 -8.47
N GLU A 119 -25.48 -4.74 -7.80
CA GLU A 119 -24.50 -5.83 -8.00
C GLU A 119 -23.04 -5.41 -7.91
N LEU A 120 -22.75 -4.31 -7.20
CA LEU A 120 -21.40 -3.86 -6.99
C LEU A 120 -20.63 -4.80 -6.06
N LYS A 121 -19.32 -4.97 -6.34
CA LYS A 121 -18.45 -5.76 -5.46
C LYS A 121 -18.44 -5.19 -4.04
N PRO A 122 -18.44 -6.04 -2.98
CA PRO A 122 -18.41 -5.60 -1.58
C PRO A 122 -17.29 -4.60 -1.27
N SER A 123 -16.10 -4.75 -1.87
CA SER A 123 -14.98 -3.82 -1.73
C SER A 123 -15.30 -2.42 -2.27
N THR A 124 -16.00 -2.35 -3.42
CA THR A 124 -16.45 -1.08 -4.01
C THR A 124 -17.50 -0.41 -3.13
N ILE A 125 -18.46 -1.18 -2.60
CA ILE A 125 -19.48 -0.67 -1.67
C ILE A 125 -18.82 -0.14 -0.41
N ASN A 126 -17.91 -0.90 0.20
CA ASN A 126 -17.18 -0.47 1.40
C ASN A 126 -16.38 0.83 1.17
N ARG A 127 -15.75 0.99 0.00
CA ARG A 127 -15.02 2.21 -0.36
C ARG A 127 -15.97 3.41 -0.45
N LYS A 128 -17.11 3.24 -1.15
CA LYS A 128 -18.14 4.31 -1.27
C LYS A 128 -18.70 4.69 0.09
N MET A 129 -19.05 3.72 0.91
CA MET A 129 -19.52 3.96 2.28
C MET A 129 -18.47 4.67 3.13
N SER A 130 -17.19 4.33 2.98
CA SER A 130 -16.11 5.02 3.70
C SER A 130 -16.02 6.50 3.31
N ALA A 131 -16.15 6.85 2.03
CA ALA A 131 -16.16 8.26 1.59
C ALA A 131 -17.28 9.06 2.27
N ILE A 132 -18.48 8.48 2.37
CA ILE A 132 -19.64 9.15 2.98
C ILE A 132 -19.46 9.27 4.51
N ILE A 133 -18.93 8.25 5.15
CA ILE A 133 -18.65 8.26 6.60
C ILE A 133 -17.59 9.34 6.94
N GLU A 134 -16.51 9.43 6.13
CA GLU A 134 -15.50 10.48 6.32
C GLU A 134 -16.07 11.88 6.05
N PHE A 135 -16.97 12.03 5.08
CA PHE A 135 -17.69 13.29 4.86
C PHE A 135 -18.61 13.65 6.04
N ALA A 136 -19.31 12.67 6.63
CA ALA A 136 -20.10 12.91 7.83
C ALA A 136 -19.22 13.38 9.02
N LYS A 137 -18.01 12.85 9.15
CA LYS A 137 -17.02 13.32 10.15
C LYS A 137 -16.56 14.75 9.86
N PHE A 138 -16.29 15.06 8.59
CA PHE A 138 -15.94 16.42 8.18
C PHE A 138 -17.06 17.41 8.55
N LEU A 139 -18.31 17.11 8.22
CA LEU A 139 -19.46 17.95 8.60
C LEU A 139 -19.56 18.13 10.12
N TYR A 140 -19.42 17.03 10.89
CA TYR A 140 -19.44 17.10 12.35
C TYR A 140 -18.32 17.99 12.91
N ASN A 141 -17.10 17.84 12.38
CA ASN A 141 -15.95 18.66 12.78
C ASN A 141 -16.09 20.11 12.38
N SER A 142 -16.84 20.40 11.31
CA SER A 142 -17.22 21.75 10.86
C SER A 142 -18.40 22.34 11.65
N GLY A 143 -18.87 21.66 12.69
CA GLY A 143 -19.90 22.17 13.62
C GLY A 143 -21.34 21.83 13.24
N TYR A 144 -21.58 21.01 12.22
CA TYR A 144 -22.93 20.54 11.87
C TYR A 144 -23.37 19.40 12.80
N GLU A 145 -24.66 19.37 13.17
CA GLU A 145 -25.24 18.31 13.99
C GLU A 145 -25.50 17.05 13.16
N ILE A 146 -24.59 16.09 13.26
CA ILE A 146 -24.66 14.79 12.56
C ILE A 146 -24.70 13.66 13.60
N ASP A 147 -25.54 12.62 13.37
CA ASP A 147 -25.53 11.36 14.13
C ASP A 147 -24.26 10.53 13.84
N LEU A 148 -23.11 11.02 14.32
CA LEU A 148 -21.83 10.41 14.05
C LEU A 148 -21.67 9.07 14.78
N VAL A 149 -22.32 8.89 15.95
CA VAL A 149 -22.27 7.66 16.73
C VAL A 149 -22.94 6.51 15.95
N GLY A 150 -24.15 6.75 15.46
CA GLY A 150 -24.86 5.76 14.64
C GLY A 150 -24.15 5.43 13.33
N ILE A 151 -23.59 6.45 12.68
CA ILE A 151 -22.85 6.30 11.41
C ILE A 151 -21.57 5.50 11.58
N ASN A 152 -20.76 5.76 12.62
CA ASN A 152 -19.52 5.04 12.88
C ASN A 152 -19.74 3.55 13.22
N ASN A 153 -20.93 3.18 13.71
CA ASN A 153 -21.32 1.81 13.99
C ASN A 153 -21.76 1.00 12.75
N ILE A 154 -21.58 1.54 11.54
CA ILE A 154 -21.87 0.81 10.30
C ILE A 154 -20.72 -0.15 10.00
N THR A 155 -20.98 -1.45 10.13
CA THR A 155 -19.99 -2.50 9.83
C THR A 155 -19.74 -2.63 8.34
N LYS A 156 -18.51 -2.90 7.97
CA LYS A 156 -18.14 -3.17 6.57
C LYS A 156 -18.69 -4.53 6.12
N LEU A 157 -19.01 -4.64 4.84
CA LEU A 157 -19.37 -5.91 4.22
C LEU A 157 -18.13 -6.82 4.18
N LYS A 158 -18.34 -8.12 4.38
CA LYS A 158 -17.28 -9.11 4.18
C LYS A 158 -16.81 -9.07 2.72
N THR A 159 -15.52 -8.95 2.51
CA THR A 159 -14.92 -8.99 1.18
C THR A 159 -14.20 -10.31 1.00
N SER A 160 -14.35 -10.96 -0.15
CA SER A 160 -13.44 -12.02 -0.54
C SER A 160 -12.03 -11.43 -0.69
N LYS A 161 -11.03 -12.12 -0.19
CA LYS A 161 -9.62 -11.78 -0.45
C LYS A 161 -9.29 -12.11 -1.91
N ASN A 162 -9.87 -11.38 -2.87
CA ASN A 162 -9.51 -11.50 -4.28
C ASN A 162 -8.19 -10.74 -4.50
N SER A 163 -7.12 -11.32 -3.99
CA SER A 163 -5.78 -10.84 -4.20
C SER A 163 -5.38 -11.13 -5.65
N TYR A 164 -4.68 -10.19 -6.31
CA TYR A 164 -4.02 -10.50 -7.59
C TYR A 164 -3.08 -11.67 -7.37
N GLU A 165 -2.98 -12.56 -8.37
CA GLU A 165 -2.08 -13.69 -8.31
C GLU A 165 -0.61 -13.24 -8.32
N VAL A 166 0.23 -14.05 -7.70
CA VAL A 166 1.67 -13.89 -7.69
C VAL A 166 2.21 -14.46 -9.00
N LEU A 167 3.12 -13.76 -9.65
CA LEU A 167 3.89 -14.31 -10.77
C LEU A 167 5.11 -15.05 -10.20
N SER A 168 5.38 -16.27 -10.69
CA SER A 168 6.69 -16.89 -10.51
C SER A 168 7.76 -16.11 -11.27
N TYR A 169 9.01 -16.44 -11.06
CA TYR A 169 10.12 -15.85 -11.80
C TYR A 169 10.00 -16.14 -13.32
N GLU A 170 9.73 -17.41 -13.66
CA GLU A 170 9.60 -17.88 -15.04
C GLU A 170 8.42 -17.19 -15.73
N GLU A 171 7.24 -17.16 -15.07
CA GLU A 171 6.06 -16.47 -15.60
C GLU A 171 6.33 -14.96 -15.81
N ALA A 172 7.03 -14.33 -14.89
CA ALA A 172 7.39 -12.92 -15.03
C ALA A 172 8.29 -12.69 -16.25
N LEU A 173 9.29 -13.57 -16.48
CA LEU A 173 10.16 -13.51 -17.65
C LEU A 173 9.39 -13.73 -18.95
N GLU A 174 8.41 -14.67 -18.99
CA GLU A 174 7.53 -14.87 -20.14
C GLU A 174 6.81 -13.57 -20.52
N PHE A 175 6.20 -12.89 -19.55
CA PHE A 175 5.54 -11.61 -19.79
C PHE A 175 6.51 -10.53 -20.27
N ILE A 176 7.66 -10.38 -19.59
CA ILE A 176 8.67 -9.37 -19.87
C ILE A 176 9.19 -9.54 -21.31
N ASN A 177 9.57 -10.76 -21.69
CA ASN A 177 10.07 -11.06 -23.03
C ASN A 177 8.97 -10.91 -24.09
N TRP A 178 7.74 -11.35 -23.77
CA TRP A 178 6.63 -11.18 -24.68
C TRP A 178 6.41 -9.69 -25.05
N PHE A 179 6.55 -8.75 -24.10
CA PHE A 179 6.44 -7.33 -24.39
C PHE A 179 7.53 -6.84 -25.36
N LYS A 180 8.77 -7.31 -25.18
CA LYS A 180 9.89 -6.95 -26.05
C LYS A 180 9.67 -7.44 -27.50
N GLU A 181 9.16 -8.65 -27.63
CA GLU A 181 9.07 -9.37 -28.91
C GLU A 181 7.79 -9.09 -29.69
N ASN A 182 6.67 -8.84 -29.01
CA ASN A 182 5.34 -8.86 -29.62
C ASN A 182 4.62 -7.51 -29.61
N GLU A 183 5.02 -6.54 -28.76
CA GLU A 183 4.41 -5.22 -28.77
C GLU A 183 4.95 -4.38 -29.91
N LYS A 184 4.03 -3.72 -30.66
CA LYS A 184 4.40 -2.89 -31.82
C LYS A 184 4.90 -1.51 -31.42
N GLU A 185 4.34 -0.96 -30.36
CA GLU A 185 4.68 0.37 -29.88
C GLU A 185 5.33 0.29 -28.51
N LYS A 186 6.42 1.02 -28.31
CA LYS A 186 7.15 1.10 -27.04
C LYS A 186 7.49 -0.29 -26.46
N ALA A 187 7.90 -1.22 -27.32
CA ALA A 187 8.23 -2.58 -26.91
C ALA A 187 9.36 -2.59 -25.86
N ILE A 188 10.44 -1.86 -26.14
CA ILE A 188 11.60 -1.74 -25.24
C ILE A 188 11.23 -1.02 -23.94
N ASP A 189 10.43 0.05 -24.01
CA ASP A 189 9.93 0.72 -22.79
C ASP A 189 9.12 -0.24 -21.91
N LYS A 190 8.21 -1.03 -22.51
CA LYS A 190 7.38 -2.00 -21.76
C LYS A 190 8.22 -3.12 -21.17
N TYR A 191 9.23 -3.59 -21.90
CA TYR A 191 10.21 -4.55 -21.41
C TYR A 191 10.88 -4.03 -20.13
N TYR A 192 11.53 -2.89 -20.18
CA TYR A 192 12.23 -2.34 -19.02
C TYR A 192 11.30 -1.89 -17.90
N TYR A 193 10.11 -1.39 -18.23
CA TYR A 193 9.09 -1.04 -17.23
C TYR A 193 8.64 -2.25 -16.42
N THR A 194 8.40 -3.39 -17.06
CA THR A 194 7.99 -4.63 -16.39
C THR A 194 9.15 -5.34 -15.73
N ALA A 195 10.33 -5.32 -16.31
CA ALA A 195 11.56 -5.85 -15.72
C ALA A 195 11.90 -5.11 -14.41
N LEU A 196 11.91 -3.77 -14.41
CA LEU A 196 12.10 -2.97 -13.19
C LEU A 196 11.02 -3.24 -12.15
N ALA A 197 9.74 -3.39 -12.57
CA ALA A 197 8.67 -3.69 -11.64
C ALA A 197 8.89 -5.01 -10.90
N PHE A 198 9.36 -6.03 -11.59
CA PHE A 198 9.65 -7.34 -10.99
C PHE A 198 10.98 -7.33 -10.21
N ASP A 199 12.04 -6.75 -10.75
CA ASP A 199 13.35 -6.74 -10.11
C ASP A 199 13.35 -5.95 -8.78
N THR A 200 12.67 -4.82 -8.75
CA THR A 200 12.72 -3.87 -7.64
C THR A 200 11.50 -3.91 -6.72
N GLY A 201 10.39 -4.48 -7.14
CA GLY A 201 9.12 -4.43 -6.41
C GLY A 201 8.52 -3.02 -6.27
N ILE A 202 8.91 -2.07 -7.12
CA ILE A 202 8.39 -0.69 -7.12
C ILE A 202 6.96 -0.68 -7.67
N ARG A 203 6.11 0.23 -7.16
CA ARG A 203 4.73 0.40 -7.67
C ARG A 203 4.72 1.11 -9.01
N ALA A 204 3.73 0.81 -9.84
CA ALA A 204 3.56 1.38 -11.17
C ALA A 204 3.64 2.92 -11.22
N GLU A 205 2.96 3.59 -10.29
CA GLU A 205 2.97 5.06 -10.22
C GLU A 205 4.35 5.61 -9.85
N ALA A 206 5.08 4.90 -8.98
CA ALA A 206 6.43 5.31 -8.62
C ALA A 206 7.42 5.06 -9.77
N LEU A 207 7.22 4.00 -10.57
CA LEU A 207 7.99 3.77 -11.80
C LEU A 207 7.78 4.87 -12.85
N ASN A 208 6.56 5.41 -12.97
CA ASN A 208 6.28 6.54 -13.87
C ASN A 208 6.96 7.85 -13.43
N ASN A 209 7.42 7.93 -12.20
CA ASN A 209 8.06 9.12 -11.64
C ASN A 209 9.59 9.01 -11.58
N ILE A 210 10.19 7.88 -11.99
CA ILE A 210 11.64 7.77 -12.07
C ILE A 210 12.17 8.50 -13.31
N THR A 211 13.30 9.17 -13.10
CA THR A 211 14.03 9.90 -14.13
C THR A 211 15.44 9.31 -14.26
N PRO A 212 16.20 9.58 -15.30
CA PRO A 212 17.60 9.17 -15.39
C PRO A 212 18.43 9.61 -14.17
N GLN A 213 18.16 10.78 -13.60
CA GLN A 213 18.83 11.27 -12.38
C GLN A 213 18.46 10.47 -11.11
N SER A 214 17.43 9.63 -11.16
CA SER A 214 17.10 8.69 -10.06
C SER A 214 18.15 7.59 -9.88
N PHE A 215 19.03 7.39 -10.89
CA PHE A 215 20.04 6.33 -10.93
C PHE A 215 21.42 6.87 -10.53
N ILE A 216 21.94 6.39 -9.42
CA ILE A 216 23.26 6.76 -8.89
C ILE A 216 24.25 5.65 -9.25
N TRP A 217 25.13 5.94 -10.18
CA TRP A 217 26.13 5.00 -10.68
C TRP A 217 27.28 4.86 -9.69
N LYS A 218 27.60 3.63 -9.31
CA LYS A 218 28.71 3.28 -8.42
C LYS A 218 29.58 2.19 -9.06
N LYS A 219 30.73 1.92 -8.46
CA LYS A 219 31.58 0.82 -8.89
C LYS A 219 30.89 -0.52 -8.59
N GLY A 220 30.44 -1.20 -9.64
CA GLY A 220 29.82 -2.54 -9.55
C GLY A 220 28.30 -2.59 -9.35
N GLU A 221 27.64 -1.47 -9.07
CA GLU A 221 26.18 -1.41 -8.90
C GLU A 221 25.59 -0.07 -9.29
N VAL A 222 24.29 -0.02 -9.53
CA VAL A 222 23.55 1.23 -9.71
C VAL A 222 22.44 1.31 -8.67
N ILE A 223 22.39 2.41 -7.92
CA ILE A 223 21.37 2.63 -6.91
C ILE A 223 20.24 3.45 -7.49
N LEU A 224 19.05 2.88 -7.57
CA LEU A 224 17.83 3.56 -7.95
C LEU A 224 17.14 4.12 -6.70
N LYS A 225 16.93 5.44 -6.67
CA LYS A 225 16.21 6.14 -5.60
C LYS A 225 14.94 6.78 -6.13
N GLY A 226 13.92 6.86 -5.31
CA GLY A 226 12.68 7.53 -5.68
C GLY A 226 11.68 7.59 -4.53
N ILE A 227 10.46 8.00 -4.87
CA ILE A 227 9.36 8.17 -3.92
C ILE A 227 8.19 7.28 -4.33
N ASP A 228 7.71 6.47 -3.41
CA ASP A 228 6.53 5.62 -3.55
C ASP A 228 5.30 6.29 -2.90
N LYS A 229 4.15 5.64 -2.99
CA LYS A 229 2.87 6.08 -2.43
C LYS A 229 3.02 6.48 -0.95
N GLY A 230 2.43 7.63 -0.60
CA GLY A 230 2.51 8.19 0.77
C GLY A 230 3.84 8.86 1.08
N LYS A 231 4.54 9.38 0.06
CA LYS A 231 5.84 10.07 0.15
C LYS A 231 6.96 9.20 0.76
N LYS A 232 6.83 7.87 0.69
CA LYS A 232 7.86 6.95 1.16
C LYS A 232 9.01 6.88 0.17
N GLN A 233 10.20 7.14 0.64
CA GLN A 233 11.41 6.91 -0.15
C GLN A 233 11.66 5.41 -0.34
N PHE A 234 12.23 5.06 -1.47
CA PHE A 234 12.80 3.74 -1.71
C PHE A 234 14.23 3.87 -2.22
N ILE A 235 15.01 2.84 -1.93
CA ILE A 235 16.38 2.66 -2.43
C ILE A 235 16.46 1.23 -2.91
N LYS A 236 16.85 1.03 -4.17
CA LYS A 236 17.00 -0.28 -4.80
C LYS A 236 18.38 -0.38 -5.44
N SER A 237 18.98 -1.56 -5.39
CA SER A 237 20.23 -1.86 -6.09
C SER A 237 19.90 -2.60 -7.38
N LEU A 238 20.53 -2.20 -8.48
CA LEU A 238 20.47 -2.84 -9.79
C LEU A 238 21.86 -3.26 -10.20
N SER A 239 21.97 -4.32 -11.00
CA SER A 239 23.26 -4.64 -11.61
C SER A 239 23.68 -3.55 -12.60
N LEU A 240 24.99 -3.31 -12.68
CA LEU A 240 25.54 -2.33 -13.62
C LEU A 240 25.19 -2.71 -15.06
N GLU A 241 25.23 -4.00 -15.37
CA GLU A 241 24.89 -4.54 -16.70
C GLU A 241 23.44 -4.21 -17.09
N PHE A 242 22.48 -4.55 -16.23
CA PHE A 242 21.06 -4.27 -16.49
C PHE A 242 20.78 -2.77 -16.67
N ALA A 243 21.33 -1.94 -15.76
CA ALA A 243 21.12 -0.50 -15.84
C ALA A 243 21.78 0.11 -17.09
N SER A 244 22.99 -0.33 -17.47
CA SER A 244 23.65 0.15 -18.68
C SER A 244 22.87 -0.24 -19.94
N ALA A 245 22.45 -1.51 -20.06
CA ALA A 245 21.64 -1.95 -21.19
C ALA A 245 20.34 -1.16 -21.33
N MET A 246 19.67 -0.89 -20.19
CA MET A 246 18.45 -0.07 -20.19
C MET A 246 18.71 1.35 -20.69
N PHE A 247 19.77 2.00 -20.23
CA PHE A 247 20.12 3.36 -20.64
C PHE A 247 20.48 3.42 -22.14
N ASP A 248 21.22 2.44 -22.63
CA ASP A 248 21.64 2.36 -24.03
C ASP A 248 20.45 2.06 -24.96
N GLU A 249 19.63 1.04 -24.65
CA GLU A 249 18.49 0.66 -25.50
C GLU A 249 17.37 1.73 -25.51
N LEU A 250 17.14 2.44 -24.38
CA LEU A 250 16.19 3.55 -24.30
C LEU A 250 16.79 4.91 -24.67
N GLN A 251 18.09 4.97 -25.01
CA GLN A 251 18.82 6.19 -25.38
C GLN A 251 18.68 7.32 -24.33
N LEU A 252 18.83 6.96 -23.05
CA LEU A 252 18.61 7.88 -21.94
C LEU A 252 19.83 8.80 -21.71
N ASP A 253 19.58 10.10 -21.63
CA ASP A 253 20.57 11.05 -21.11
C ASP A 253 20.59 10.99 -19.57
N LYS A 254 21.74 10.66 -18.98
CA LYS A 254 21.93 10.55 -17.51
C LYS A 254 21.61 11.85 -16.77
N ASN A 255 21.68 12.99 -17.43
CA ASN A 255 21.41 14.30 -16.85
C ASN A 255 19.95 14.73 -17.02
N SER A 256 19.13 13.97 -17.74
CA SER A 256 17.72 14.28 -17.92
C SER A 256 16.93 14.10 -16.63
N ASN A 257 16.03 15.04 -16.36
CA ASN A 257 15.06 14.96 -15.25
C ASN A 257 13.64 14.65 -15.76
N GLU A 258 13.49 14.29 -17.03
CA GLU A 258 12.21 13.86 -17.57
C GLU A 258 11.92 12.41 -17.14
N PRO A 259 10.66 12.07 -16.83
CA PRO A 259 10.29 10.70 -16.52
C PRO A 259 10.62 9.74 -17.65
N ILE A 260 11.26 8.61 -17.31
CA ILE A 260 11.62 7.58 -18.30
C ILE A 260 10.37 6.91 -18.85
N PHE A 261 9.36 6.69 -18.02
CA PHE A 261 8.14 5.98 -18.38
C PHE A 261 6.90 6.84 -18.16
N ASN A 262 5.93 6.68 -19.08
CA ASN A 262 4.61 7.32 -18.96
C ASN A 262 3.52 6.31 -19.34
N PHE A 263 3.26 5.35 -18.45
CA PHE A 263 2.25 4.32 -18.66
C PHE A 263 1.02 4.58 -17.80
N SER A 264 -0.07 5.07 -18.39
CA SER A 264 -1.34 5.23 -17.70
C SER A 264 -1.89 3.90 -17.19
N SER A 265 -2.79 3.95 -16.21
CA SER A 265 -3.45 2.74 -15.68
C SER A 265 -4.20 1.98 -16.77
N GLU A 266 -4.81 2.69 -17.72
CA GLU A 266 -5.51 2.10 -18.87
C GLU A 266 -4.54 1.38 -19.82
N LEU A 267 -3.40 2.01 -20.11
CA LEU A 267 -2.39 1.40 -20.97
C LEU A 267 -1.80 0.14 -20.32
N ARG A 268 -1.49 0.19 -19.01
CA ARG A 268 -1.04 -1.00 -18.25
C ARG A 268 -2.08 -2.11 -18.28
N TYR A 269 -3.35 -1.78 -18.12
CA TYR A 269 -4.43 -2.77 -18.24
C TYR A 269 -4.50 -3.40 -19.64
N LYS A 270 -4.45 -2.59 -20.69
CA LYS A 270 -4.53 -3.06 -22.08
C LYS A 270 -3.34 -3.94 -22.46
N MET A 271 -2.11 -3.55 -22.08
CA MET A 271 -0.92 -4.37 -22.36
C MET A 271 -0.98 -5.72 -21.62
N MET A 272 -1.33 -5.72 -20.33
CA MET A 272 -1.49 -6.97 -19.57
C MET A 272 -2.58 -7.87 -20.14
N LYS A 273 -3.69 -7.31 -20.61
CA LYS A 273 -4.77 -8.08 -21.25
C LYS A 273 -4.29 -8.78 -22.51
N ARG A 274 -3.49 -8.10 -23.37
CA ARG A 274 -2.93 -8.69 -24.59
C ARG A 274 -1.96 -9.82 -24.26
N ALA A 275 -0.99 -9.55 -23.38
CA ALA A 275 -0.01 -10.55 -22.98
C ALA A 275 -0.66 -11.79 -22.34
N LYS A 276 -1.61 -11.61 -21.43
CA LYS A 276 -2.37 -12.72 -20.81
C LYS A 276 -3.06 -13.58 -21.86
N LYS A 277 -3.67 -12.96 -22.88
CA LYS A 277 -4.32 -13.69 -23.97
C LYS A 277 -3.31 -14.50 -24.78
N ALA A 278 -2.19 -13.90 -25.12
CA ALA A 278 -1.17 -14.56 -25.94
C ALA A 278 -0.48 -15.71 -25.19
N LEU A 279 -0.28 -15.56 -23.86
CA LEU A 279 0.42 -16.54 -23.03
C LEU A 279 -0.53 -17.58 -22.37
N GLY A 280 -1.83 -17.54 -22.66
CA GLY A 280 -2.79 -18.51 -22.12
C GLY A 280 -3.22 -18.28 -20.67
N TYR A 281 -2.98 -17.08 -20.12
CA TYR A 281 -3.30 -16.72 -18.72
C TYR A 281 -4.63 -15.95 -18.56
N GLU A 282 -5.54 -16.03 -19.53
CA GLU A 282 -6.76 -15.19 -19.57
C GLU A 282 -7.64 -15.34 -18.31
N ASN A 283 -7.74 -16.57 -17.79
CA ASN A 283 -8.59 -16.90 -16.64
C ASN A 283 -7.93 -16.59 -15.28
N ARG A 284 -6.66 -16.21 -15.28
CA ARG A 284 -5.92 -15.90 -14.05
C ARG A 284 -6.06 -14.41 -13.68
N ASN A 285 -6.10 -14.12 -12.40
CA ASN A 285 -6.19 -12.74 -11.91
C ASN A 285 -4.81 -12.04 -11.88
N ILE A 286 -4.11 -12.07 -13.02
CA ILE A 286 -2.81 -11.41 -13.21
C ILE A 286 -3.02 -9.98 -13.69
N THR A 287 -2.35 -9.04 -13.04
CA THR A 287 -2.34 -7.62 -13.40
C THR A 287 -0.92 -7.08 -13.33
N PHE A 288 -0.69 -5.82 -13.72
CA PHE A 288 0.63 -5.20 -13.55
C PHE A 288 1.13 -5.27 -12.08
N HIS A 289 0.23 -5.23 -11.09
CA HIS A 289 0.61 -5.35 -9.69
C HIS A 289 1.17 -6.75 -9.33
N SER A 290 0.90 -7.76 -10.14
CA SER A 290 1.42 -9.12 -9.97
C SER A 290 2.95 -9.18 -10.10
N PHE A 291 3.58 -8.29 -10.88
CA PHE A 291 5.04 -8.16 -10.94
C PHE A 291 5.62 -7.78 -9.58
N LYS A 292 5.05 -6.78 -8.91
CA LYS A 292 5.47 -6.40 -7.56
C LYS A 292 5.29 -7.53 -6.55
N LYS A 293 4.17 -8.26 -6.64
CA LYS A 293 3.94 -9.41 -5.77
C LYS A 293 4.96 -10.52 -6.04
N GLY A 294 5.25 -10.79 -7.31
CA GLY A 294 6.29 -11.74 -7.72
C GLY A 294 7.66 -11.36 -7.18
N ALA A 295 8.06 -10.09 -7.29
CA ALA A 295 9.31 -9.58 -6.71
C ALA A 295 9.44 -9.85 -5.21
N VAL A 296 8.35 -9.57 -4.45
CA VAL A 296 8.32 -9.79 -3.00
C VAL A 296 8.39 -11.28 -2.66
N ASN A 297 7.66 -12.11 -3.40
CA ASN A 297 7.68 -13.56 -3.22
C ASN A 297 9.05 -14.15 -3.58
N TYR A 298 9.62 -13.75 -4.72
CA TYR A 298 10.95 -14.18 -5.13
C TYR A 298 12.02 -13.83 -4.08
N ALA A 299 11.99 -12.61 -3.55
CA ALA A 299 12.91 -12.19 -2.49
C ALA A 299 12.76 -13.05 -1.23
N TYR A 300 11.53 -13.40 -0.85
CA TYR A 300 11.28 -14.31 0.27
C TYR A 300 11.77 -15.73 -0.01
N GLU A 301 11.45 -16.28 -1.18
CA GLU A 301 11.89 -17.63 -1.55
C GLU A 301 13.41 -17.73 -1.60
N ALA A 302 14.08 -16.71 -2.12
CA ALA A 302 15.53 -16.64 -2.23
C ALA A 302 16.25 -16.50 -0.87
N THR A 303 15.65 -15.79 0.08
CA THR A 303 16.33 -15.44 1.34
C THR A 303 15.71 -16.08 2.57
N LYS A 304 14.47 -16.57 2.46
CA LYS A 304 13.60 -17.00 3.57
C LYS A 304 13.45 -15.96 4.68
N ASP A 305 13.76 -14.69 4.37
CA ASP A 305 13.68 -13.56 5.29
C ASP A 305 12.54 -12.62 4.88
N ILE A 306 11.50 -12.56 5.73
CA ILE A 306 10.34 -11.71 5.52
C ILE A 306 10.68 -10.20 5.62
N GLN A 307 11.76 -9.83 6.31
CA GLN A 307 12.20 -8.43 6.39
C GLN A 307 12.80 -7.97 5.05
N ILE A 308 13.57 -8.84 4.38
CA ILE A 308 14.08 -8.57 3.03
C ILE A 308 12.90 -8.45 2.05
N ALA A 309 11.96 -9.39 2.08
CA ALA A 309 10.75 -9.33 1.27
C ALA A 309 9.94 -8.04 1.52
N LYS A 310 9.82 -7.61 2.78
CA LYS A 310 9.19 -6.33 3.17
C LYS A 310 9.93 -5.12 2.58
N GLN A 311 11.26 -5.12 2.58
CA GLN A 311 12.08 -4.05 2.00
C GLN A 311 11.92 -4.00 0.47
N VAL A 312 11.92 -5.16 -0.21
CA VAL A 312 11.64 -5.24 -1.64
C VAL A 312 10.26 -4.67 -1.95
N GLY A 313 9.22 -5.02 -1.18
CA GLY A 313 7.89 -4.48 -1.34
C GLY A 313 7.72 -3.01 -0.93
N ASN A 314 8.71 -2.41 -0.27
CA ASN A 314 8.61 -1.08 0.37
C ASN A 314 7.34 -0.98 1.25
N HIS A 315 7.05 -2.05 2.04
CA HIS A 315 5.86 -2.14 2.87
C HIS A 315 6.09 -1.50 4.24
N ALA A 316 5.14 -0.67 4.70
CA ALA A 316 5.19 -0.11 6.06
C ALA A 316 4.95 -1.18 7.11
N ASN A 317 3.98 -2.07 6.85
CA ASN A 317 3.55 -3.11 7.76
C ASN A 317 3.90 -4.48 7.19
N ILE A 318 4.43 -5.35 8.03
CA ILE A 318 4.79 -6.74 7.69
C ILE A 318 3.56 -7.56 7.27
N ASN A 319 2.38 -7.24 7.82
CA ASN A 319 1.13 -7.91 7.43
C ASN A 319 0.83 -7.75 5.93
N THR A 320 1.25 -6.64 5.32
CA THR A 320 1.12 -6.46 3.86
C THR A 320 2.01 -7.44 3.10
N THR A 321 3.20 -7.74 3.61
CA THR A 321 4.11 -8.73 3.03
C THR A 321 3.53 -10.13 3.18
N GLN A 322 3.01 -10.47 4.36
CA GLN A 322 2.38 -11.78 4.63
C GLN A 322 1.23 -12.09 3.66
N ILE A 323 0.41 -11.10 3.29
CA ILE A 323 -0.67 -11.29 2.31
C ILE A 323 -0.13 -11.76 0.95
N TYR A 324 1.08 -11.37 0.59
CA TYR A 324 1.72 -11.78 -0.67
C TYR A 324 2.30 -13.20 -0.59
N LEU A 325 2.62 -13.67 0.61
CA LEU A 325 3.19 -14.99 0.88
C LEU A 325 2.12 -16.03 1.27
N GLU A 326 0.90 -15.62 1.59
CA GLU A 326 -0.20 -16.52 2.04
C GLU A 326 -0.63 -17.54 0.95
N ASP A 327 -0.33 -17.28 -0.31
CA ASP A 327 -0.70 -18.18 -1.41
C ASP A 327 0.17 -19.46 -1.46
N ASN A 328 1.29 -19.51 -0.73
CA ASN A 328 2.22 -20.66 -0.64
C ASN A 328 2.03 -21.45 0.68
N LYS A 329 0.81 -21.91 0.96
CA LYS A 329 0.54 -22.78 2.12
C LYS A 329 1.00 -24.20 1.87
N GLN A 330 2.28 -24.46 2.06
CA GLN A 330 2.77 -25.82 2.19
C GLN A 330 2.49 -26.34 3.61
N ALA A 331 1.99 -27.56 3.71
CA ALA A 331 1.83 -28.22 5.01
C ALA A 331 3.22 -28.42 5.64
N PHE A 332 3.43 -27.79 6.80
CA PHE A 332 4.68 -27.88 7.52
C PHE A 332 4.69 -29.15 8.38
N GLN A 333 5.69 -30.02 8.20
CA GLN A 333 5.96 -31.12 9.11
C GLN A 333 6.69 -30.61 10.34
N GLY A 334 6.10 -30.83 11.52
CA GLY A 334 6.74 -30.47 12.78
C GLY A 334 8.06 -31.22 13.02
N ALA A 335 8.92 -30.64 13.84
CA ALA A 335 10.27 -31.16 14.07
C ALA A 335 10.31 -32.60 14.64
N ILE A 336 9.25 -33.05 15.30
CA ILE A 336 9.17 -34.41 15.88
C ILE A 336 8.71 -35.42 14.83
N SER A 337 7.78 -35.04 13.94
CA SER A 337 7.28 -35.92 12.87
C SER A 337 8.22 -35.95 11.65
N ASN A 338 9.03 -34.93 11.47
CA ASN A 338 10.06 -34.88 10.44
C ASN A 338 11.33 -35.62 10.93
N LYS A 339 11.29 -36.96 10.90
CA LYS A 339 12.43 -37.79 11.26
C LYS A 339 13.63 -37.69 10.30
N GLN A 340 13.44 -37.07 9.13
CA GLN A 340 14.52 -36.76 8.17
C GLN A 340 15.06 -35.34 8.44
N LYS A 341 15.35 -34.99 9.70
CA LYS A 341 16.33 -33.92 9.90
C LYS A 341 17.62 -34.44 9.28
N ILE A 342 17.99 -33.80 8.19
CA ILE A 342 19.33 -33.89 7.67
C ILE A 342 20.21 -33.39 8.81
N ASP A 343 20.81 -34.30 9.54
CA ASP A 343 21.90 -33.93 10.42
C ASP A 343 23.03 -33.51 9.48
N THR A 344 23.20 -32.19 9.32
CA THR A 344 24.24 -31.65 8.42
C THR A 344 25.65 -32.11 8.87
N ALA A 345 25.79 -32.58 10.10
CA ALA A 345 27.01 -33.23 10.58
C ALA A 345 27.30 -34.59 9.92
N ASP A 346 26.25 -35.25 9.40
CA ASP A 346 26.40 -36.58 8.77
C ASP A 346 26.62 -36.53 7.26
N ILE A 347 26.50 -35.36 6.61
CA ILE A 347 26.80 -35.22 5.17
C ILE A 347 28.32 -35.14 4.97
N ARG A 348 28.93 -36.25 4.71
CA ARG A 348 30.34 -36.31 4.28
C ARG A 348 30.42 -36.04 2.78
N PHE A 349 30.55 -34.79 2.39
CA PHE A 349 30.69 -34.38 0.97
C PHE A 349 31.82 -35.08 0.25
N SER A 350 32.83 -35.61 1.00
CA SER A 350 33.94 -36.41 0.48
C SER A 350 33.54 -37.79 -0.02
N GLU A 351 32.34 -38.29 0.32
CA GLU A 351 31.83 -39.60 -0.10
C GLU A 351 31.14 -39.56 -1.47
N TYR A 352 30.88 -38.33 -1.98
CA TYR A 352 30.23 -38.13 -3.28
C TYR A 352 31.24 -37.70 -4.34
N SER A 353 31.09 -38.19 -5.54
CA SER A 353 31.89 -37.75 -6.66
C SER A 353 31.60 -36.31 -7.04
N LYS A 354 32.56 -35.64 -7.66
CA LYS A 354 32.37 -34.27 -8.17
C LYS A 354 31.17 -34.17 -9.13
N THR A 355 30.91 -35.22 -9.91
CA THR A 355 29.81 -35.28 -10.89
C THR A 355 28.47 -35.32 -10.17
N GLU A 356 28.31 -36.16 -9.15
CA GLU A 356 27.08 -36.24 -8.35
C GLU A 356 26.78 -34.94 -7.61
N LEU A 357 27.82 -34.33 -7.05
CA LEU A 357 27.65 -33.01 -6.38
C LEU A 357 27.20 -31.91 -7.37
N ILE A 358 27.77 -31.87 -8.57
CA ILE A 358 27.37 -30.92 -9.61
C ILE A 358 25.93 -31.17 -10.04
N GLU A 359 25.53 -32.42 -10.22
CA GLU A 359 24.16 -32.77 -10.60
C GLU A 359 23.16 -32.33 -9.53
N VAL A 360 23.40 -32.63 -8.25
CA VAL A 360 22.55 -32.18 -7.14
C VAL A 360 22.49 -30.65 -7.08
N LEU A 361 23.63 -29.96 -7.17
CA LEU A 361 23.70 -28.50 -7.12
C LEU A 361 22.99 -27.83 -8.32
N SER A 362 23.03 -28.47 -9.48
CA SER A 362 22.33 -27.97 -10.69
C SER A 362 20.83 -28.17 -10.63
N ASN A 363 20.36 -29.13 -9.86
CA ASN A 363 18.93 -29.42 -9.64
C ASN A 363 18.35 -28.67 -8.43
N LEU A 364 19.15 -27.88 -7.69
CA LEU A 364 18.64 -27.03 -6.63
C LEU A 364 17.72 -25.94 -7.21
N PRO A 365 16.70 -25.51 -6.45
CA PRO A 365 15.93 -24.31 -6.81
C PRO A 365 16.84 -23.11 -7.10
N GLU A 366 16.50 -22.29 -8.12
CA GLU A 366 17.35 -21.15 -8.56
C GLU A 366 17.79 -20.23 -7.41
N ALA A 367 16.91 -20.00 -6.45
CA ALA A 367 17.21 -19.22 -5.26
C ALA A 367 18.38 -19.82 -4.45
N MET A 368 18.45 -21.14 -4.32
CA MET A 368 19.55 -21.83 -3.65
C MET A 368 20.82 -21.81 -4.49
N GLN A 369 20.69 -21.96 -5.81
CA GLN A 369 21.83 -21.82 -6.73
C GLN A 369 22.43 -20.41 -6.66
N PHE A 370 21.59 -19.38 -6.57
CA PHE A 370 22.02 -17.99 -6.40
C PHE A 370 22.78 -17.79 -5.09
N MET A 371 22.25 -18.30 -3.96
CA MET A 371 22.94 -18.25 -2.67
C MET A 371 24.29 -18.96 -2.73
N LEU A 372 24.33 -20.15 -3.32
CA LEU A 372 25.56 -20.91 -3.50
C LEU A 372 26.59 -20.13 -4.33
N LYS A 373 26.19 -19.52 -5.45
CA LYS A 373 27.06 -18.65 -6.26
C LYS A 373 27.63 -17.50 -5.45
N LYS A 374 26.81 -16.88 -4.59
CA LYS A 374 27.21 -15.78 -3.72
C LYS A 374 28.26 -16.23 -2.70
N GLU A 375 28.06 -17.38 -2.04
CA GLU A 375 29.01 -17.95 -1.08
C GLU A 375 30.33 -18.36 -1.76
N LEU A 376 30.26 -19.00 -2.94
CA LEU A 376 31.44 -19.35 -3.73
C LEU A 376 32.24 -18.11 -4.17
N ALA A 377 31.56 -17.01 -4.52
CA ALA A 377 32.22 -15.75 -4.85
C ALA A 377 32.93 -15.10 -3.63
N LEU A 378 32.43 -15.31 -2.43
CA LEU A 378 33.11 -14.89 -1.20
C LEU A 378 34.37 -15.73 -0.94
N LEU A 379 34.31 -17.03 -1.14
CA LEU A 379 35.47 -17.92 -0.99
C LEU A 379 36.58 -17.61 -1.99
N THR A 380 36.26 -17.19 -3.22
CA THR A 380 37.28 -16.82 -4.23
C THR A 380 37.91 -15.45 -3.97
N LYS A 381 37.29 -14.59 -3.13
CA LYS A 381 37.90 -13.29 -2.70
C LYS A 381 38.85 -13.43 -1.50
N ILE A 382 38.86 -14.57 -0.84
CA ILE A 382 39.71 -14.87 0.32
C ILE A 382 40.99 -15.62 -0.10
N LYS A 383 41.01 -16.12 -1.34
CA LYS A 383 42.21 -16.64 -2.00
C LYS A 383 42.89 -15.56 -2.83
#